data_99d1a2d3c5f20cfe1008f2e105d5433c
#
_entry.id   99d1a2d3c5f20cfe1008f2e105d5433c
#
_cell.length_a   1.000
_cell.length_b   1.000
_cell.length_c   1.000
_cell.angle_alpha   90.00
_cell.angle_beta   90.00
_cell.angle_gamma   90.00
#
_symmetry.space_group_name_H-M   'P 1'
#
loop_
_entity.id
_entity.type
_entity.pdbx_description
1 polymer ?
#
loop_
_entity_poly.entity_id
_entity_poly.type
_entity_poly.pdbx_seq_one_letter_code
_entity_poly.pdbx_strand_id
1 'polypeptide(L)'
;MSEDTPHPQSPPLSGLKTSAAAIWSLVLGLISTALFLTLISGIPAIILGIIALKKIRNAPDQLKGKGIAVTGIATGAIGSLIAPVMFAIALPTYLQSKDRADQVKMVAEMRIISNSCQSYAIDNGGFPEALNDLFPAYLSDRSHLTWTNPATGIEMPYIYIPGADPDSAKIEPLLISPTDFCGERVIIYNSGTLERTAAGVAKAILEMIPRQ
;
A
#
# COMPACT_ATOMS: atom_id res chain seq x y z
N MET A 1 25.82 -69.09 7.52
CA MET A 1 24.45 -68.56 7.30
C MET A 1 24.59 -67.09 7.35
N SER A 2 24.89 -66.51 6.18
CA SER A 2 25.06 -65.05 5.98
C SER A 2 23.74 -64.50 5.42
N GLU A 3 23.04 -63.71 6.19
CA GLU A 3 21.83 -63.04 5.78
C GLU A 3 22.23 -61.85 4.91
N ASP A 4 21.94 -61.97 3.62
CA ASP A 4 21.99 -60.88 2.63
C ASP A 4 20.79 -59.95 2.86
N THR A 5 21.02 -58.82 3.49
CA THR A 5 20.03 -57.74 3.55
C THR A 5 20.02 -56.98 2.22
N PRO A 6 18.89 -56.89 1.52
CA PRO A 6 18.82 -56.13 0.27
C PRO A 6 18.90 -54.62 0.55
N HIS A 7 19.91 -53.98 -0.05
CA HIS A 7 20.02 -52.52 -0.09
C HIS A 7 18.81 -51.90 -0.81
N PRO A 8 18.16 -50.90 -0.24
CA PRO A 8 17.10 -50.16 -0.96
C PRO A 8 17.71 -49.42 -2.16
N GLN A 9 17.32 -49.86 -3.35
CA GLN A 9 17.67 -49.21 -4.59
C GLN A 9 16.95 -47.86 -4.63
N SER A 10 17.73 -46.77 -4.68
CA SER A 10 17.21 -45.43 -5.00
C SER A 10 16.52 -45.42 -6.36
N PRO A 11 15.31 -44.81 -6.49
CA PRO A 11 14.61 -44.76 -7.77
C PRO A 11 15.42 -43.96 -8.79
N PRO A 12 15.39 -44.35 -10.08
CA PRO A 12 16.12 -43.68 -11.13
C PRO A 12 15.59 -42.26 -11.33
N LEU A 13 16.49 -41.28 -11.31
CA LEU A 13 16.21 -39.85 -11.53
C LEU A 13 15.83 -39.48 -12.98
N SER A 14 15.58 -40.45 -13.85
CA SER A 14 15.18 -40.28 -15.23
C SER A 14 13.67 -40.16 -15.37
N GLY A 15 13.13 -38.93 -15.22
CA GLY A 15 11.72 -38.71 -15.47
C GLY A 15 11.11 -37.44 -14.90
N LEU A 16 11.90 -36.56 -14.29
CA LEU A 16 11.38 -35.26 -13.84
C LEU A 16 11.10 -34.34 -15.04
N LYS A 17 9.86 -34.38 -15.52
CA LYS A 17 9.36 -33.42 -16.51
C LYS A 17 9.34 -32.04 -15.88
N THR A 18 10.18 -31.14 -16.37
CA THR A 18 10.17 -29.73 -15.95
C THR A 18 8.77 -29.15 -16.17
N SER A 19 8.15 -28.63 -15.12
CA SER A 19 6.83 -28.02 -15.23
C SER A 19 6.89 -26.83 -16.18
N ALA A 20 5.95 -26.77 -17.12
CA ALA A 20 5.81 -25.61 -18.04
C ALA A 20 5.69 -24.30 -17.26
N ALA A 21 5.04 -24.31 -16.08
CA ALA A 21 4.94 -23.18 -15.18
C ALA A 21 6.31 -22.71 -14.66
N ALA A 22 7.25 -23.65 -14.39
CA ALA A 22 8.61 -23.31 -13.96
C ALA A 22 9.42 -22.64 -15.09
N ILE A 23 9.24 -23.08 -16.33
CA ILE A 23 9.88 -22.45 -17.49
C ILE A 23 9.31 -21.04 -17.70
N TRP A 24 7.99 -20.87 -17.63
CA TRP A 24 7.35 -19.56 -17.78
C TRP A 24 7.71 -18.59 -16.63
N SER A 25 7.84 -19.06 -15.39
CA SER A 25 8.27 -18.22 -14.28
C SER A 25 9.71 -17.75 -14.43
N LEU A 26 10.60 -18.60 -14.96
CA LEU A 26 11.99 -18.26 -15.23
C LEU A 26 12.10 -17.25 -16.37
N VAL A 27 11.34 -17.43 -17.46
CA VAL A 27 11.29 -16.51 -18.59
C VAL A 27 10.76 -15.15 -18.15
N LEU A 28 9.64 -15.12 -17.41
CA LEU A 28 9.06 -13.88 -16.86
C LEU A 28 10.01 -13.19 -15.87
N GLY A 29 10.69 -13.94 -15.01
CA GLY A 29 11.69 -13.41 -14.07
C GLY A 29 12.89 -12.80 -14.82
N LEU A 30 13.36 -13.43 -15.87
CA LEU A 30 14.48 -12.93 -16.69
C LEU A 30 14.09 -11.65 -17.45
N ILE A 31 12.89 -11.62 -18.03
CA ILE A 31 12.33 -10.43 -18.70
C ILE A 31 12.15 -9.28 -17.71
N SER A 32 11.62 -9.55 -16.53
CA SER A 32 11.43 -8.55 -15.47
C SER A 32 12.77 -7.95 -15.01
N THR A 33 13.77 -8.79 -14.82
CA THR A 33 15.13 -8.35 -14.42
C THR A 33 15.79 -7.51 -15.52
N ALA A 34 15.64 -7.91 -16.77
CA ALA A 34 16.14 -7.18 -17.93
C ALA A 34 15.48 -5.80 -18.07
N LEU A 35 14.14 -5.72 -17.87
CA LEU A 35 13.39 -4.45 -17.88
C LEU A 35 13.83 -3.50 -16.78
N PHE A 36 14.07 -4.02 -15.57
CA PHE A 36 14.54 -3.21 -14.44
C PHE A 36 15.96 -2.68 -14.67
N LEU A 37 16.84 -3.51 -15.27
CA LEU A 37 18.21 -3.09 -15.61
C LEU A 37 18.22 -2.03 -16.71
N THR A 38 17.31 -2.09 -17.69
CA THR A 38 17.22 -1.10 -18.78
C THR A 38 16.80 0.27 -18.28
N LEU A 39 16.03 0.35 -17.20
CA LEU A 39 15.61 1.61 -16.60
C LEU A 39 16.81 2.39 -16.03
N ILE A 40 17.76 1.69 -15.39
CA ILE A 40 18.94 2.29 -14.77
C ILE A 40 20.07 2.50 -15.78
N SER A 41 20.18 1.62 -16.78
CA SER A 41 21.28 1.63 -17.77
C SER A 41 21.00 2.47 -19.02
N GLY A 42 19.79 3.00 -19.21
CA GLY A 42 19.41 3.75 -20.40
C GLY A 42 20.27 4.99 -20.65
N ILE A 43 20.50 5.80 -19.63
CA ILE A 43 21.34 7.01 -19.72
C ILE A 43 22.79 6.68 -19.98
N PRO A 44 23.45 5.77 -19.23
CA PRO A 44 24.82 5.34 -19.55
C PRO A 44 24.95 4.74 -20.95
N ALA A 45 23.94 3.97 -21.43
CA ALA A 45 23.97 3.37 -22.75
C ALA A 45 23.97 4.42 -23.87
N ILE A 46 23.23 5.51 -23.74
CA ILE A 46 23.24 6.62 -24.71
C ILE A 46 24.62 7.30 -24.72
N ILE A 47 25.18 7.59 -23.56
CA ILE A 47 26.50 8.24 -23.43
C ILE A 47 27.58 7.37 -24.07
N LEU A 48 27.64 6.09 -23.74
CA LEU A 48 28.57 5.13 -24.30
C LEU A 48 28.37 4.94 -25.80
N GLY A 49 27.13 4.94 -26.29
CA GLY A 49 26.79 4.86 -27.70
C GLY A 49 27.27 6.07 -28.48
N ILE A 50 27.14 7.28 -27.97
CA ILE A 50 27.66 8.52 -28.58
C ILE A 50 29.20 8.51 -28.62
N ILE A 51 29.84 8.08 -27.54
CA ILE A 51 31.31 7.97 -27.48
C ILE A 51 31.80 6.94 -28.51
N ALA A 52 31.14 5.77 -28.59
CA ALA A 52 31.48 4.72 -29.55
C ALA A 52 31.35 5.22 -31.00
N LEU A 53 30.23 5.89 -31.33
CA LEU A 53 30.02 6.48 -32.67
C LEU A 53 31.08 7.52 -33.01
N LYS A 54 31.45 8.38 -32.08
CA LYS A 54 32.53 9.39 -32.28
C LYS A 54 33.87 8.72 -32.52
N LYS A 55 34.17 7.63 -31.81
CA LYS A 55 35.41 6.86 -31.96
C LYS A 55 35.48 6.11 -33.30
N ILE A 56 34.37 5.51 -33.74
CA ILE A 56 34.25 4.82 -35.05
C ILE A 56 34.36 5.82 -36.19
N ARG A 57 33.82 7.03 -36.05
CA ARG A 57 33.90 8.08 -37.06
C ARG A 57 35.34 8.62 -37.24
N ASN A 58 36.13 8.61 -36.17
CA ASN A 58 37.51 9.10 -36.20
C ASN A 58 38.52 8.03 -36.67
N ALA A 59 38.14 6.74 -36.71
CA ALA A 59 39.01 5.64 -37.15
C ALA A 59 38.20 4.58 -37.94
N PRO A 60 37.70 4.90 -39.14
CA PRO A 60 36.77 4.04 -39.90
C PRO A 60 37.36 2.72 -40.33
N ASP A 61 38.68 2.64 -40.53
CA ASP A 61 39.38 1.44 -41.04
C ASP A 61 39.72 0.43 -39.92
N GLN A 62 39.65 0.80 -38.68
CA GLN A 62 40.09 -0.02 -37.53
C GLN A 62 38.92 -0.54 -36.68
N LEU A 63 37.73 0.02 -36.79
CA LEU A 63 36.62 -0.28 -35.88
C LEU A 63 35.35 -0.69 -36.67
N LYS A 64 34.96 -1.98 -36.55
CA LYS A 64 33.69 -2.50 -36.99
C LYS A 64 32.68 -2.46 -35.84
N GLY A 65 31.42 -2.11 -36.10
CA GLY A 65 30.35 -2.14 -35.08
C GLY A 65 29.41 -0.93 -35.10
N LYS A 66 29.42 -0.14 -36.19
CA LYS A 66 28.53 1.03 -36.37
C LYS A 66 27.04 0.65 -36.17
N GLY A 67 26.63 -0.52 -36.65
CA GLY A 67 25.24 -1.02 -36.49
C GLY A 67 24.89 -1.28 -35.02
N ILE A 68 25.81 -1.88 -34.24
CA ILE A 68 25.61 -2.18 -32.83
C ILE A 68 25.52 -0.88 -32.00
N ALA A 69 26.36 0.12 -32.34
CA ALA A 69 26.30 1.41 -31.65
C ALA A 69 24.99 2.17 -31.95
N VAL A 70 24.50 2.12 -33.19
CA VAL A 70 23.22 2.74 -33.58
C VAL A 70 22.04 2.05 -32.91
N THR A 71 22.00 0.72 -32.87
CA THR A 71 20.94 -0.03 -32.16
C THR A 71 20.97 0.25 -30.65
N GLY A 72 22.15 0.35 -30.04
CA GLY A 72 22.29 0.72 -28.62
C GLY A 72 21.74 2.13 -28.30
N ILE A 73 21.99 3.09 -29.19
CA ILE A 73 21.44 4.46 -29.03
C ILE A 73 19.91 4.44 -29.24
N ALA A 74 19.41 3.74 -30.26
CA ALA A 74 17.99 3.69 -30.56
C ALA A 74 17.20 3.04 -29.40
N THR A 75 17.66 1.90 -28.91
CA THR A 75 17.04 1.23 -27.75
C THR A 75 17.16 2.06 -26.46
N GLY A 76 18.30 2.71 -26.23
CA GLY A 76 18.49 3.62 -25.10
C GLY A 76 17.57 4.84 -25.15
N ALA A 77 17.40 5.43 -26.34
CA ALA A 77 16.50 6.57 -26.54
C ALA A 77 15.03 6.21 -26.31
N ILE A 78 14.58 5.06 -26.83
CA ILE A 78 13.22 4.56 -26.62
C ILE A 78 12.99 4.26 -25.13
N GLY A 79 13.92 3.57 -24.48
CA GLY A 79 13.83 3.26 -23.04
C GLY A 79 13.83 4.52 -22.17
N SER A 80 14.65 5.53 -22.52
CA SER A 80 14.70 6.81 -21.81
C SER A 80 13.42 7.63 -21.94
N LEU A 81 12.67 7.45 -23.04
CA LEU A 81 11.39 8.15 -23.24
C LEU A 81 10.24 7.45 -22.49
N ILE A 82 10.25 6.11 -22.47
CA ILE A 82 9.19 5.30 -21.84
C ILE A 82 9.31 5.36 -20.30
N ALA A 83 10.52 5.35 -19.75
CA ALA A 83 10.75 5.30 -18.32
C ALA A 83 10.07 6.45 -17.53
N PRO A 84 10.20 7.73 -17.90
CA PRO A 84 9.56 8.82 -17.18
C PRO A 84 8.03 8.77 -17.30
N VAL A 85 7.50 8.30 -18.43
CA VAL A 85 6.06 8.13 -18.62
C VAL A 85 5.51 7.06 -17.68
N MET A 86 6.16 5.91 -17.61
CA MET A 86 5.78 4.84 -16.69
C MET A 86 5.88 5.28 -15.23
N PHE A 87 6.92 6.04 -14.88
CA PHE A 87 7.09 6.57 -13.53
C PHE A 87 6.01 7.61 -13.18
N ALA A 88 5.66 8.49 -14.13
CA ALA A 88 4.60 9.46 -13.94
C ALA A 88 3.22 8.84 -13.71
N ILE A 89 2.96 7.64 -14.26
CA ILE A 89 1.72 6.90 -14.03
C ILE A 89 1.81 6.08 -12.72
N ALA A 90 2.95 5.43 -12.47
CA ALA A 90 3.11 4.54 -11.34
C ALA A 90 3.13 5.28 -9.99
N LEU A 91 3.73 6.46 -9.94
CA LEU A 91 3.86 7.23 -8.69
C LEU A 91 2.51 7.66 -8.10
N PRO A 92 1.59 8.29 -8.83
CA PRO A 92 0.28 8.66 -8.27
C PRO A 92 -0.54 7.43 -7.87
N THR A 93 -0.46 6.34 -8.63
CA THR A 93 -1.14 5.09 -8.30
C THR A 93 -0.63 4.49 -7.00
N TYR A 94 0.69 4.51 -6.78
CA TYR A 94 1.30 4.04 -5.55
C TYR A 94 0.87 4.89 -4.34
N LEU A 95 0.89 6.22 -4.45
CA LEU A 95 0.46 7.13 -3.39
C LEU A 95 -1.00 6.92 -3.01
N GLN A 96 -1.89 6.83 -4.00
CA GLN A 96 -3.31 6.55 -3.76
C GLN A 96 -3.55 5.18 -3.11
N SER A 97 -2.76 4.17 -3.48
CA SER A 97 -2.86 2.83 -2.87
C SER A 97 -2.44 2.85 -1.41
N LYS A 98 -1.40 3.61 -1.08
CA LYS A 98 -0.94 3.81 0.30
C LYS A 98 -2.01 4.54 1.12
N ASP A 99 -2.55 5.65 0.63
CA ASP A 99 -3.59 6.40 1.32
C ASP A 99 -4.84 5.54 1.59
N ARG A 100 -5.22 4.69 0.64
CA ARG A 100 -6.32 3.73 0.83
C ARG A 100 -6.02 2.69 1.90
N ALA A 101 -4.79 2.16 1.94
CA ALA A 101 -4.39 1.20 2.97
C ALA A 101 -4.41 1.83 4.36
N ASP A 102 -3.92 3.05 4.50
CA ASP A 102 -3.92 3.82 5.74
C ASP A 102 -5.36 4.14 6.19
N GLN A 103 -6.24 4.48 5.25
CA GLN A 103 -7.67 4.68 5.52
C GLN A 103 -8.35 3.40 6.03
N VAL A 104 -8.06 2.25 5.42
CA VAL A 104 -8.63 0.96 5.85
C VAL A 104 -8.21 0.63 7.28
N LYS A 105 -6.94 0.85 7.62
CA LYS A 105 -6.42 0.66 8.98
C LYS A 105 -7.14 1.57 9.97
N MET A 106 -7.26 2.86 9.68
CA MET A 106 -7.98 3.81 10.53
C MET A 106 -9.44 3.43 10.73
N VAL A 107 -10.14 3.01 9.66
CA VAL A 107 -11.53 2.54 9.75
C VAL A 107 -11.66 1.31 10.64
N ALA A 108 -10.69 0.38 10.58
CA ALA A 108 -10.67 -0.78 11.45
C ALA A 108 -10.53 -0.40 12.94
N GLU A 109 -9.65 0.54 13.25
CA GLU A 109 -9.48 1.08 14.61
C GLU A 109 -10.74 1.81 15.09
N MET A 110 -11.34 2.66 14.26
CA MET A 110 -12.61 3.32 14.58
C MET A 110 -13.74 2.33 14.87
N ARG A 111 -13.80 1.21 14.15
CA ARG A 111 -14.78 0.14 14.42
C ARG A 111 -14.54 -0.54 15.77
N ILE A 112 -13.29 -0.77 16.15
CA ILE A 112 -12.95 -1.31 17.48
C ILE A 112 -13.47 -0.38 18.56
N ILE A 113 -13.20 0.92 18.46
CA ILE A 113 -13.69 1.93 19.41
C ILE A 113 -15.22 1.94 19.44
N SER A 114 -15.88 2.00 18.28
CA SER A 114 -17.34 2.02 18.18
C SER A 114 -17.98 0.78 18.81
N ASN A 115 -17.44 -0.42 18.54
CA ASN A 115 -17.95 -1.65 19.16
C ASN A 115 -17.75 -1.65 20.68
N SER A 116 -16.63 -1.11 21.16
CA SER A 116 -16.37 -0.95 22.59
C SER A 116 -17.37 0.03 23.25
N CYS A 117 -17.70 1.14 22.56
CA CYS A 117 -18.75 2.06 23.01
C CYS A 117 -20.12 1.39 23.05
N GLN A 118 -20.46 0.58 22.05
CA GLN A 118 -21.74 -0.16 22.03
C GLN A 118 -21.81 -1.19 23.15
N SER A 119 -20.73 -1.95 23.40
CA SER A 119 -20.68 -2.88 24.54
C SER A 119 -20.83 -2.15 25.88
N TYR A 120 -20.17 -1.02 26.03
CA TYR A 120 -20.33 -0.16 27.21
C TYR A 120 -21.78 0.31 27.38
N ALA A 121 -22.43 0.73 26.29
CA ALA A 121 -23.80 1.21 26.31
C ALA A 121 -24.80 0.11 26.70
N ILE A 122 -24.59 -1.13 26.26
CA ILE A 122 -25.41 -2.27 26.66
C ILE A 122 -25.35 -2.51 28.16
N ASP A 123 -24.15 -2.42 28.76
CA ASP A 123 -23.95 -2.71 30.18
C ASP A 123 -24.34 -1.54 31.07
N ASN A 124 -24.21 -0.29 30.61
CA ASN A 124 -24.39 0.92 31.43
C ASN A 124 -25.62 1.75 31.04
N GLY A 125 -26.35 1.37 29.98
CA GLY A 125 -27.57 2.05 29.53
C GLY A 125 -27.33 3.34 28.75
N GLY A 126 -26.10 3.62 28.33
CA GLY A 126 -25.74 4.80 27.54
C GLY A 126 -24.28 4.78 27.09
N PHE A 127 -23.94 5.58 26.08
CA PHE A 127 -22.55 5.71 25.64
C PHE A 127 -21.67 6.37 26.72
N PRO A 128 -20.33 6.08 26.74
CA PRO A 128 -19.43 6.66 27.72
C PRO A 128 -19.35 8.21 27.59
N GLU A 129 -19.06 8.91 28.67
CA GLU A 129 -18.84 10.36 28.62
C GLU A 129 -17.50 10.69 27.95
N ALA A 130 -16.51 9.80 28.12
CA ALA A 130 -15.20 9.92 27.48
C ALA A 130 -14.69 8.55 27.02
N LEU A 131 -13.88 8.53 25.93
CA LEU A 131 -13.28 7.29 25.44
C LEU A 131 -12.37 6.60 26.48
N ASN A 132 -11.87 7.34 27.46
CA ASN A 132 -11.08 6.79 28.55
C ASN A 132 -11.90 5.86 29.47
N ASP A 133 -13.22 6.03 29.54
CA ASP A 133 -14.12 5.21 30.37
C ASP A 133 -14.25 3.77 29.85
N LEU A 134 -13.84 3.55 28.59
CA LEU A 134 -13.76 2.21 28.01
C LEU A 134 -12.64 1.34 28.61
N PHE A 135 -11.71 1.95 29.37
CA PHE A 135 -10.59 1.25 29.98
C PHE A 135 -10.88 0.75 31.36
N PRO A 136 -10.34 -0.40 31.72
CA PRO A 136 -9.72 -1.45 30.88
C PRO A 136 -10.74 -2.49 30.40
N ALA A 137 -12.02 -2.32 30.74
CA ALA A 137 -13.04 -3.38 30.61
C ALA A 137 -13.43 -3.66 29.15
N TYR A 138 -13.56 -2.63 28.34
CA TYR A 138 -14.06 -2.72 26.96
C TYR A 138 -12.98 -2.50 25.91
N LEU A 139 -11.86 -1.88 26.30
CA LEU A 139 -10.72 -1.63 25.44
C LEU A 139 -9.43 -1.95 26.18
N SER A 140 -8.63 -2.86 25.68
CA SER A 140 -7.42 -3.36 26.35
C SER A 140 -6.20 -2.45 26.13
N ASP A 141 -6.15 -1.71 25.02
CA ASP A 141 -5.01 -0.89 24.65
C ASP A 141 -5.42 0.56 24.34
N ARG A 142 -4.75 1.50 24.98
CA ARG A 142 -4.96 2.94 24.77
C ARG A 142 -4.44 3.44 23.42
N SER A 143 -3.57 2.69 22.76
CA SER A 143 -3.07 3.03 21.44
C SER A 143 -4.19 3.15 20.39
N HIS A 144 -5.33 2.47 20.62
CA HIS A 144 -6.50 2.58 19.75
C HIS A 144 -7.21 3.94 19.82
N LEU A 145 -6.94 4.78 20.83
CA LEU A 145 -7.57 6.10 20.97
C LEU A 145 -6.92 7.18 20.12
N THR A 146 -5.75 6.91 19.58
CA THR A 146 -5.00 7.85 18.75
C THR A 146 -4.66 7.23 17.40
N TRP A 147 -4.77 8.03 16.37
CA TRP A 147 -4.29 7.70 15.04
C TRP A 147 -2.89 8.28 14.84
N THR A 148 -1.92 7.45 14.52
CA THR A 148 -0.58 7.91 14.13
C THR A 148 -0.52 8.06 12.63
N ASN A 149 -0.34 9.28 12.13
CA ASN A 149 -0.18 9.52 10.70
C ASN A 149 1.12 8.86 10.21
N PRO A 150 1.06 7.86 9.31
CA PRO A 150 2.25 7.11 8.90
C PRO A 150 3.23 7.94 8.05
N ALA A 151 2.81 9.08 7.51
CA ALA A 151 3.67 9.96 6.73
C ALA A 151 4.45 10.96 7.60
N THR A 152 3.84 11.43 8.70
CA THR A 152 4.40 12.49 9.56
C THR A 152 4.79 12.00 10.95
N GLY A 153 4.33 10.81 11.37
CA GLY A 153 4.49 10.30 12.72
C GLY A 153 3.70 11.06 13.80
N ILE A 154 2.83 11.99 13.38
CA ILE A 154 2.03 12.80 14.32
C ILE A 154 0.86 11.95 14.81
N GLU A 155 0.70 11.90 16.13
CA GLU A 155 -0.45 11.28 16.78
C GLU A 155 -1.61 12.28 16.88
N MET A 156 -2.79 11.84 16.46
CA MET A 156 -4.02 12.62 16.50
C MET A 156 -5.11 11.80 17.19
N PRO A 157 -5.79 12.34 18.20
CA PRO A 157 -6.90 11.64 18.87
C PRO A 157 -8.09 11.54 17.92
N TYR A 158 -8.84 10.45 18.02
CA TYR A 158 -10.15 10.35 17.37
C TYR A 158 -11.12 11.36 18.00
N ILE A 159 -11.97 11.95 17.17
CA ILE A 159 -12.94 12.93 17.63
C ILE A 159 -14.19 12.16 18.07
N TYR A 160 -14.39 12.09 19.37
CA TYR A 160 -15.56 11.47 20.00
C TYR A 160 -16.61 12.52 20.34
N ILE A 161 -17.87 12.19 20.11
CA ILE A 161 -19.01 13.06 20.39
C ILE A 161 -19.86 12.40 21.47
N PRO A 162 -19.76 12.88 22.71
CA PRO A 162 -20.58 12.35 23.81
C PRO A 162 -22.02 12.81 23.69
N GLY A 163 -22.92 12.07 24.37
CA GLY A 163 -24.34 12.44 24.46
C GLY A 163 -25.24 11.86 23.38
N ALA A 164 -24.69 11.07 22.44
CA ALA A 164 -25.55 10.27 21.55
C ALA A 164 -26.29 9.21 22.35
N ASP A 165 -27.55 8.96 22.00
CA ASP A 165 -28.36 7.93 22.63
C ASP A 165 -28.29 6.63 21.78
N PRO A 166 -27.88 5.49 22.39
CA PRO A 166 -27.78 4.22 21.67
C PRO A 166 -29.14 3.72 21.17
N ASP A 167 -30.23 4.04 21.86
CA ASP A 167 -31.59 3.60 21.52
C ASP A 167 -32.36 4.64 20.67
N SER A 168 -31.73 5.77 20.37
CA SER A 168 -32.38 6.80 19.57
C SER A 168 -32.58 6.35 18.14
N ALA A 169 -33.79 6.53 17.62
CA ALA A 169 -34.09 6.37 16.20
C ALA A 169 -33.41 7.44 15.33
N LYS A 170 -32.89 8.50 15.95
CA LYS A 170 -32.14 9.56 15.26
C LYS A 170 -30.70 9.12 15.07
N ILE A 171 -30.21 9.26 13.84
CA ILE A 171 -28.81 8.98 13.48
C ILE A 171 -27.96 10.15 13.95
N GLU A 172 -27.14 9.91 14.98
CA GLU A 172 -26.24 10.90 15.57
C GLU A 172 -24.77 10.48 15.41
N PRO A 173 -23.87 11.41 15.05
CA PRO A 173 -22.46 11.08 14.90
C PRO A 173 -21.85 10.77 16.27
N LEU A 174 -21.15 9.62 16.37
CA LEU A 174 -20.49 9.15 17.58
C LEU A 174 -18.98 9.35 17.52
N LEU A 175 -18.37 9.05 16.37
CA LEU A 175 -16.92 9.08 16.17
C LEU A 175 -16.58 9.62 14.80
N ILE A 176 -15.65 10.56 14.73
CA ILE A 176 -15.18 11.17 13.48
C ILE A 176 -13.66 10.96 13.36
N SER A 177 -13.20 10.68 12.14
CA SER A 177 -11.77 10.52 11.86
C SER A 177 -10.99 11.82 12.13
N PRO A 178 -9.77 11.73 12.70
CA PRO A 178 -8.95 12.90 13.01
C PRO A 178 -8.42 13.60 11.77
N THR A 179 -8.24 12.86 10.69
CA THR A 179 -7.73 13.37 9.41
C THR A 179 -8.66 13.00 8.25
N ASP A 180 -8.50 13.67 7.14
CA ASP A 180 -9.15 13.33 5.86
C ASP A 180 -8.20 12.53 4.97
N PHE A 181 -8.79 11.66 4.14
CA PHE A 181 -8.12 10.93 3.09
C PHE A 181 -8.77 11.26 1.76
N CYS A 182 -8.01 11.79 0.83
CA CYS A 182 -8.51 12.24 -0.48
C CYS A 182 -9.68 13.23 -0.38
N GLY A 183 -9.74 14.06 0.67
CA GLY A 183 -10.82 15.04 0.88
C GLY A 183 -12.09 14.48 1.52
N GLU A 184 -12.06 13.22 1.98
CA GLU A 184 -13.18 12.58 2.69
C GLU A 184 -12.80 12.27 4.13
N ARG A 185 -13.74 12.43 5.05
CA ARG A 185 -13.66 11.97 6.45
C ARG A 185 -14.61 10.83 6.69
N VAL A 186 -14.23 9.98 7.63
CA VAL A 186 -15.04 8.85 8.09
C VAL A 186 -15.79 9.24 9.34
N ILE A 187 -17.10 8.98 9.34
CA ILE A 187 -17.98 9.20 10.48
C ILE A 187 -18.61 7.86 10.84
N ILE A 188 -18.61 7.52 12.12
CA ILE A 188 -19.39 6.40 12.67
C ILE A 188 -20.49 7.00 13.53
N TYR A 189 -21.71 6.53 13.30
CA TYR A 189 -22.92 6.98 14.01
C TYR A 189 -23.25 6.07 15.20
N ASN A 190 -24.17 6.52 16.05
CA ASN A 190 -24.70 5.74 17.18
C ASN A 190 -25.22 4.35 16.80
N SER A 191 -25.73 4.20 15.60
CA SER A 191 -26.17 2.91 15.05
C SER A 191 -25.03 1.95 14.65
N GLY A 192 -23.75 2.38 14.75
CA GLY A 192 -22.59 1.65 14.22
C GLY A 192 -22.43 1.77 12.70
N THR A 193 -23.32 2.52 12.01
CA THR A 193 -23.21 2.77 10.58
C THR A 193 -22.01 3.67 10.29
N LEU A 194 -21.24 3.30 9.28
CA LEU A 194 -20.08 4.05 8.83
C LEU A 194 -20.42 4.78 7.52
N GLU A 195 -20.15 6.06 7.48
CA GLU A 195 -20.31 6.90 6.31
C GLU A 195 -18.99 7.61 5.95
N ARG A 196 -18.74 7.77 4.66
CA ARG A 196 -17.66 8.61 4.14
C ARG A 196 -18.27 9.90 3.63
N THR A 197 -17.82 11.00 4.19
CA THR A 197 -18.39 12.32 3.92
C THR A 197 -17.29 13.28 3.51
N ALA A 198 -17.60 14.19 2.58
CA ALA A 198 -16.65 15.23 2.19
C ALA A 198 -16.16 16.01 3.42
N ALA A 199 -14.85 16.29 3.49
CA ALA A 199 -14.22 16.90 4.66
C ALA A 199 -14.89 18.23 5.08
N GLY A 200 -15.42 18.98 4.11
CA GLY A 200 -16.18 20.21 4.38
C GLY A 200 -17.48 19.97 5.14
N VAL A 201 -18.21 18.90 4.82
CA VAL A 201 -19.46 18.52 5.50
C VAL A 201 -19.17 18.01 6.91
N ALA A 202 -18.14 17.16 7.06
CA ALA A 202 -17.71 16.71 8.38
C ALA A 202 -17.28 17.87 9.30
N LYS A 203 -16.63 18.88 8.73
CA LYS A 203 -16.30 20.12 9.46
C LYS A 203 -17.54 20.89 9.89
N ALA A 204 -18.53 21.01 9.03
CA ALA A 204 -19.81 21.67 9.36
C ALA A 204 -20.54 20.93 10.50
N ILE A 205 -20.50 19.59 10.51
CA ILE A 205 -21.04 18.79 11.61
C ILE A 205 -20.31 19.10 12.91
N LEU A 206 -18.97 19.18 12.90
CA LEU A 206 -18.18 19.52 14.06
C LEU A 206 -18.44 20.93 14.61
N GLU A 207 -18.74 21.89 13.72
CA GLU A 207 -19.07 23.28 14.11
C GLU A 207 -20.47 23.41 14.72
N MET A 208 -21.38 22.48 14.39
CA MET A 208 -22.74 22.44 14.96
C MET A 208 -22.80 21.77 16.34
N ILE A 209 -21.75 21.04 16.75
CA ILE A 209 -21.70 20.37 18.05
C ILE A 209 -21.26 21.42 19.08
N PRO A 210 -22.03 21.67 20.17
CA PRO A 210 -21.63 22.59 21.23
C PRO A 210 -20.31 22.10 21.84
N ARG A 211 -19.31 22.97 21.85
CA ARG A 211 -18.07 22.72 22.60
C ARG A 211 -18.41 22.78 24.09
N GLN A 212 -18.38 21.64 24.72
CA GLN A 212 -18.46 21.56 26.19
C GLN A 212 -17.13 21.94 26.83
#